data_2d96410a57d29adb2864eb9e1c2b6555
#
_entry.id   2d96410a57d29adb2864eb9e1c2b6555
#
_cell.length_a   1.000
_cell.length_b   1.000
_cell.length_c   1.000
_cell.angle_alpha   90.00
_cell.angle_beta   90.00
_cell.angle_gamma   90.00
#
_symmetry.space_group_name_H-M   'P 1'
#
loop_
_entity.id
_entity.type
_entity.pdbx_description
1 polymer ?
#
loop_
_entity_poly.entity_id
_entity_poly.type
_entity_poly.pdbx_seq_one_letter_code
_entity_poly.pdbx_strand_id
1 'polypeptide(L)'
;MKPEISEKGILNLGRHVLLEEAKELEAIAGRLDETFVKAVTLILNCKGRVVVSGVGKSGHIARKIAATLASTGSPAFFVHAAEAAHGDLGMITKDDVVIAISYSCLLYT
;
A
#
# COMPACT_ATOMS: atom_id res chain seq x y z
N MET A 1 1.88 -19.13 -31.87
CA MET A 1 0.99 -18.25 -32.66
C MET A 1 0.05 -17.53 -31.73
N LYS A 2 -0.05 -16.23 -31.93
CA LYS A 2 -0.99 -15.45 -31.12
C LYS A 2 -2.35 -15.43 -31.77
N PRO A 3 -3.42 -15.56 -31.00
CA PRO A 3 -4.76 -15.49 -31.57
C PRO A 3 -5.06 -14.07 -32.06
N GLU A 4 -5.88 -13.98 -33.06
CA GLU A 4 -6.33 -12.67 -33.52
C GLU A 4 -7.34 -12.14 -32.51
N ILE A 5 -7.19 -10.87 -32.19
CA ILE A 5 -8.09 -10.19 -31.26
C ILE A 5 -8.66 -9.00 -32.01
N SER A 6 -9.99 -8.90 -32.06
CA SER A 6 -10.66 -7.79 -32.73
C SER A 6 -10.57 -6.52 -31.85
N GLU A 7 -10.71 -5.37 -32.49
CA GLU A 7 -10.75 -4.10 -31.75
C GLU A 7 -11.87 -4.09 -30.71
N LYS A 8 -13.03 -4.62 -31.08
CA LYS A 8 -14.17 -4.70 -30.18
C LYS A 8 -13.86 -5.61 -28.99
N GLY A 9 -13.15 -6.71 -29.21
CA GLY A 9 -12.74 -7.62 -28.16
C GLY A 9 -11.78 -6.97 -27.19
N ILE A 10 -10.86 -6.17 -27.70
CA ILE A 10 -9.90 -5.43 -26.87
C ILE A 10 -10.63 -4.41 -25.99
N LEU A 11 -11.55 -3.64 -26.58
CA LEU A 11 -12.32 -2.67 -25.81
C LEU A 11 -13.18 -3.33 -24.74
N ASN A 12 -13.82 -4.45 -25.08
CA ASN A 12 -14.65 -5.16 -24.11
C ASN A 12 -13.83 -5.71 -22.96
N LEU A 13 -12.65 -6.22 -23.26
CA LEU A 13 -11.75 -6.71 -22.22
C LEU A 13 -11.29 -5.58 -21.29
N GLY A 14 -10.92 -4.44 -21.87
CA GLY A 14 -10.54 -3.28 -21.08
C GLY A 14 -11.65 -2.81 -20.15
N ARG A 15 -12.87 -2.72 -20.68
CA ARG A 15 -14.03 -2.33 -19.86
C ARG A 15 -14.28 -3.33 -18.75
N HIS A 16 -14.16 -4.62 -19.06
CA HIS A 16 -14.38 -5.67 -18.06
C HIS A 16 -13.41 -5.53 -16.90
N VAL A 17 -12.13 -5.34 -17.18
CA VAL A 17 -11.12 -5.17 -16.15
C VAL A 17 -11.42 -3.96 -15.27
N LEU A 18 -11.73 -2.83 -15.90
CA LEU A 18 -12.03 -1.60 -15.14
C LEU A 18 -13.27 -1.76 -14.27
N LEU A 19 -14.31 -2.41 -14.79
CA LEU A 19 -15.54 -2.62 -14.02
C LEU A 19 -15.34 -3.58 -12.86
N GLU A 20 -14.51 -4.62 -13.05
CA GLU A 20 -14.17 -5.53 -11.96
C GLU A 20 -13.40 -4.80 -10.86
N GLU A 21 -12.45 -3.94 -11.24
CA GLU A 21 -11.71 -3.15 -10.27
C GLU A 21 -12.61 -2.16 -9.54
N ALA A 22 -13.56 -1.55 -10.24
CA ALA A 22 -14.53 -0.65 -9.63
C ALA A 22 -15.38 -1.36 -8.56
N LYS A 23 -15.78 -2.59 -8.83
CA LYS A 23 -16.53 -3.39 -7.85
C LYS A 23 -15.70 -3.67 -6.61
N GLU A 24 -14.42 -3.94 -6.79
CA GLU A 24 -13.53 -4.18 -5.65
C GLU A 24 -13.38 -2.92 -4.80
N LEU A 25 -13.27 -1.75 -5.43
CA LEU A 25 -13.20 -0.49 -4.69
C LEU A 25 -14.49 -0.23 -3.90
N GLU A 26 -15.64 -0.51 -4.48
CA GLU A 26 -16.90 -0.38 -3.77
C GLU A 26 -16.97 -1.32 -2.57
N ALA A 27 -16.51 -2.56 -2.75
CA ALA A 27 -16.48 -3.54 -1.68
C ALA A 27 -15.58 -3.09 -0.53
N ILE A 28 -14.40 -2.55 -0.86
CA ILE A 28 -13.48 -2.01 0.15
C ILE A 28 -14.13 -0.86 0.90
N ALA A 29 -14.75 0.06 0.17
CA ALA A 29 -15.43 1.20 0.79
C ALA A 29 -16.49 0.75 1.81
N GLY A 30 -17.23 -0.30 1.48
CA GLY A 30 -18.25 -0.85 2.38
C GLY A 30 -17.68 -1.55 3.61
N ARG A 31 -16.38 -1.92 3.56
CA ARG A 31 -15.74 -2.59 4.69
C ARG A 31 -14.95 -1.66 5.60
N LEU A 32 -14.86 -0.38 5.25
CA LEU A 32 -14.15 0.57 6.11
C LEU A 32 -14.93 0.74 7.42
N ASP A 33 -14.22 0.70 8.51
CA ASP A 33 -14.81 0.74 9.84
C ASP A 33 -13.91 1.52 10.80
N GLU A 34 -14.11 1.32 12.10
CA GLU A 34 -13.35 2.00 13.13
C GLU A 34 -11.85 1.71 13.06
N THR A 35 -11.46 0.56 12.52
CA THR A 35 -10.06 0.22 12.37
C THR A 35 -9.36 1.21 11.42
N PHE A 36 -10.04 1.60 10.35
CA PHE A 36 -9.53 2.61 9.44
C PHE A 36 -9.39 3.96 10.16
N VAL A 37 -10.39 4.34 10.94
CA VAL A 37 -10.34 5.59 11.71
C VAL A 37 -9.16 5.59 12.66
N LYS A 38 -8.91 4.48 13.36
CA LYS A 38 -7.77 4.34 14.26
C LYS A 38 -6.44 4.51 13.52
N ALA A 39 -6.32 3.89 12.36
CA ALA A 39 -5.09 3.99 11.56
C ALA A 39 -4.83 5.44 11.13
N VAL A 40 -5.84 6.12 10.62
CA VAL A 40 -5.70 7.53 10.21
C VAL A 40 -5.35 8.41 11.41
N THR A 41 -6.01 8.17 12.54
CA THR A 41 -5.76 8.95 13.75
C THR A 41 -4.33 8.77 14.25
N LEU A 42 -3.80 7.55 14.21
CA LEU A 42 -2.41 7.30 14.57
C LEU A 42 -1.45 8.09 13.69
N ILE A 43 -1.71 8.13 12.39
CA ILE A 43 -0.86 8.87 11.46
C ILE A 43 -0.96 10.37 11.70
N LEU A 44 -2.16 10.89 11.88
CA LEU A 44 -2.37 12.32 12.12
C LEU A 44 -1.74 12.81 13.42
N ASN A 45 -1.74 11.97 14.44
CA ASN A 45 -1.19 12.32 15.75
C ASN A 45 0.26 11.87 15.94
N CYS A 46 0.89 11.40 14.88
CA CYS A 46 2.26 10.91 14.95
C CYS A 46 3.21 12.06 15.27
N LYS A 47 3.98 11.92 16.32
CA LYS A 47 4.95 12.94 16.76
C LYS A 47 6.29 12.77 16.06
N GLY A 48 6.59 11.58 15.62
CA GLY A 48 7.81 11.29 14.87
C GLY A 48 7.54 11.22 13.40
N ARG A 49 8.03 10.15 12.77
CA ARG A 49 7.89 9.95 11.34
C ARG A 49 7.01 8.74 11.06
N VAL A 50 6.39 8.73 9.90
CA VAL A 50 5.67 7.54 9.44
C VAL A 50 6.64 6.70 8.61
N VAL A 51 6.90 5.50 9.06
CA VAL A 51 7.81 4.57 8.39
C VAL A 51 6.95 3.59 7.60
N VAL A 52 7.11 3.57 6.29
CA VAL A 52 6.32 2.69 5.43
C VAL A 52 7.22 1.60 4.87
N SER A 53 6.82 0.36 5.00
CA SER A 53 7.64 -0.78 4.59
C SER A 53 6.83 -1.78 3.79
N GLY A 54 7.50 -2.49 2.90
CA GLY A 54 6.94 -3.55 2.09
C GLY A 54 8.02 -4.17 1.23
N VAL A 55 7.73 -5.32 0.63
CA VAL A 55 8.65 -5.99 -0.29
C VAL A 55 7.99 -6.23 -1.63
N GLY A 56 8.78 -6.34 -2.69
CA GLY A 56 8.29 -6.59 -4.04
C GLY A 56 7.31 -5.52 -4.50
N LYS A 57 6.16 -5.94 -4.99
CA LYS A 57 5.13 -5.00 -5.45
C LYS A 57 4.60 -4.15 -4.30
N SER A 58 4.49 -4.73 -3.11
CA SER A 58 4.09 -3.96 -1.93
C SER A 58 5.12 -2.90 -1.57
N GLY A 59 6.40 -3.15 -1.85
CA GLY A 59 7.46 -2.17 -1.66
C GLY A 59 7.27 -0.93 -2.54
N HIS A 60 6.87 -1.13 -3.79
CA HIS A 60 6.60 0.00 -4.69
C HIS A 60 5.43 0.85 -4.20
N ILE A 61 4.37 0.20 -3.73
CA ILE A 61 3.22 0.89 -3.16
C ILE A 61 3.62 1.64 -1.89
N ALA A 62 4.42 1.00 -1.04
CA ALA A 62 4.91 1.62 0.19
C ALA A 62 5.71 2.89 -0.09
N ARG A 63 6.58 2.86 -1.12
CA ARG A 63 7.34 4.04 -1.53
C ARG A 63 6.44 5.18 -1.95
N LYS A 64 5.39 4.87 -2.72
CA LYS A 64 4.45 5.88 -3.16
C LYS A 64 3.68 6.48 -1.99
N ILE A 65 3.26 5.66 -1.05
CA ILE A 65 2.55 6.13 0.14
C ILE A 65 3.46 7.05 0.96
N ALA A 66 4.72 6.65 1.18
CA ALA A 66 5.67 7.45 1.93
C ALA A 66 5.91 8.81 1.25
N ALA A 67 6.09 8.81 -0.08
CA ALA A 67 6.28 10.04 -0.83
C ALA A 67 5.05 10.95 -0.76
N THR A 68 3.86 10.39 -0.85
CA THR A 68 2.62 11.16 -0.77
C THR A 68 2.44 11.77 0.61
N LEU A 69 2.69 11.01 1.66
CA LEU A 69 2.60 11.52 3.03
C LEU A 69 3.61 12.65 3.25
N ALA A 70 4.84 12.45 2.81
CA ALA A 70 5.87 13.48 2.96
C ALA A 70 5.50 14.76 2.21
N SER A 71 4.94 14.64 1.01
CA SER A 71 4.58 15.81 0.22
C SER A 71 3.34 16.53 0.73
N THR A 72 2.54 15.88 1.57
CA THR A 72 1.33 16.47 2.13
C THR A 72 1.48 16.89 3.59
N GLY A 73 2.69 16.94 4.09
CA GLY A 73 2.98 17.49 5.40
C GLY A 73 3.22 16.49 6.53
N SER A 74 3.14 15.19 6.25
CA SER A 74 3.43 14.17 7.26
C SER A 74 4.81 13.60 6.99
N PRO A 75 5.82 13.83 7.87
CA PRO A 75 7.14 13.28 7.64
C PRO A 75 7.08 11.76 7.53
N ALA A 76 7.51 11.23 6.40
CA ALA A 76 7.43 9.81 6.12
C ALA A 76 8.60 9.37 5.26
N PHE A 77 9.00 8.11 5.40
CA PHE A 77 10.02 7.53 4.57
C PHE A 77 9.80 6.03 4.40
N PHE A 78 10.37 5.49 3.34
CA PHE A 78 10.26 4.08 3.05
C PHE A 78 11.47 3.32 3.58
N VAL A 79 11.23 2.12 4.14
CA VAL A 79 12.28 1.20 4.53
C VAL A 79 11.95 -0.15 3.91
N HIS A 80 12.89 -0.72 3.14
CA HIS A 80 12.69 -2.05 2.59
C HIS A 80 12.70 -3.08 3.72
N ALA A 81 11.76 -4.01 3.69
CA ALA A 81 11.62 -4.97 4.78
C ALA A 81 12.89 -5.78 5.05
N ALA A 82 13.64 -6.11 3.99
CA ALA A 82 14.90 -6.83 4.16
C ALA A 82 15.94 -5.99 4.91
N GLU A 83 16.01 -4.70 4.63
CA GLU A 83 16.93 -3.80 5.32
C GLU A 83 16.53 -3.58 6.77
N ALA A 84 15.23 -3.55 7.03
CA ALA A 84 14.73 -3.47 8.39
C ALA A 84 15.22 -4.67 9.21
N ALA A 85 15.22 -5.86 8.61
CA ALA A 85 15.71 -7.05 9.28
C ALA A 85 17.23 -7.01 9.52
N HIS A 86 17.97 -6.18 8.79
CA HIS A 86 19.41 -6.06 8.91
C HIS A 86 19.88 -4.87 9.76
N GLY A 87 18.99 -4.27 10.50
CA GLY A 87 19.38 -3.24 11.45
C GLY A 87 18.75 -1.88 11.30
N ASP A 88 18.07 -1.61 10.19
CA ASP A 88 17.43 -0.31 10.00
C ASP A 88 16.31 -0.05 11.01
N LEU A 89 15.88 -1.09 11.72
CA LEU A 89 14.92 -0.93 12.81
C LEU A 89 15.44 0.00 13.90
N GLY A 90 16.75 0.13 14.03
CA GLY A 90 17.34 1.06 14.99
C GLY A 90 17.03 2.52 14.73
N MET A 91 16.55 2.84 13.51
CA MET A 91 16.17 4.19 13.15
C MET A 91 14.75 4.54 13.61
N ILE A 92 13.99 3.54 14.03
CA ILE A 92 12.60 3.72 14.43
C ILE A 92 12.53 4.01 15.92
N THR A 93 11.86 5.09 16.28
CA THR A 93 11.69 5.49 17.65
C THR A 93 10.28 5.23 18.15
N LYS A 94 10.06 5.34 19.45
CA LYS A 94 8.73 5.15 20.02
C LYS A 94 7.69 6.16 19.55
N ASP A 95 8.14 7.28 18.99
CA ASP A 95 7.24 8.32 18.50
C ASP A 95 6.85 8.12 17.04
N ASP A 96 7.44 7.13 16.38
CA ASP A 96 7.16 6.83 14.98
C ASP A 96 5.97 5.88 14.84
N VAL A 97 5.32 5.95 13.70
CA VAL A 97 4.26 5.02 13.32
C VAL A 97 4.77 4.19 12.15
N VAL A 98 4.56 2.89 12.19
CA VAL A 98 5.00 1.98 11.13
C VAL A 98 3.80 1.47 10.36
N ILE A 99 3.85 1.59 9.05
CA ILE A 99 2.86 1.00 8.14
C ILE A 99 3.56 -0.13 7.40
N ALA A 100 3.15 -1.35 7.63
CA ALA A 100 3.71 -2.52 6.94
C ALA A 100 2.70 -3.02 5.93
N ILE A 101 3.10 -3.06 4.66
CA ILE A 101 2.25 -3.49 3.58
C ILE A 101 2.70 -4.85 3.09
N SER A 102 1.80 -5.82 3.13
CA SER A 102 2.10 -7.17 2.68
C SER A 102 0.93 -7.68 1.85
N TYR A 103 1.27 -8.24 0.72
CA TYR A 103 0.29 -8.88 -0.13
C TYR A 103 0.82 -10.24 -0.55
N SER A 104 1.42 -10.95 0.38
CA SER A 104 1.91 -12.29 0.12
C SER A 104 1.03 -13.27 0.86
N CYS A 105 0.43 -14.16 0.15
CA CYS A 105 -0.38 -15.18 0.77
C CYS A 105 0.43 -16.41 1.15
N LEU A 106 1.73 -16.36 0.95
CA LEU A 106 2.56 -17.51 1.23
C LEU A 106 3.23 -17.50 2.52
N LEU A 107 2.90 -16.59 3.30
CA LEU A 107 3.56 -16.49 4.48
C LEU A 107 3.28 -17.40 5.43
N TYR A 108 3.59 -17.97 5.72
CA TYR A 108 3.38 -18.72 6.66
C TYR A 108 4.03 -19.55 6.86
N THR A 109 4.17 -19.68 7.19
CA THR A 109 4.53 -20.62 7.62
C THR A 109 4.85 -20.74 8.60
#